data_be2784d9d46762640017abf6e4b982e4
#
_entry.id   be2784d9d46762640017abf6e4b982e4
#
_cell.length_a   1.000
_cell.length_b   1.000
_cell.length_c   1.000
_cell.angle_alpha   90.00
_cell.angle_beta   90.00
_cell.angle_gamma   90.00
#
_symmetry.space_group_name_H-M   'P 1'
#
loop_
_entity.id
_entity.type
_entity.pdbx_description
1 polymer ?
#
loop_
_entity_poly.entity_id
_entity_poly.type
_entity_poly.pdbx_seq_one_letter_code
_entity_poly.pdbx_strand_id
1 'polypeptide(L)'
;DRCLSRGLGDVYKRQRYDIYGDHMNRNIALTGKPSPNLKNVEEQEILDTIFYGSGRVEAEDKIIVPEGQEARKVAAQAMREAFEAADGHDYSDKSDAEMLDAIVYNVFPNFSPWGGFPRNLIYRFRPNGTREDSAIMEAMFLQRNHKDPDKQEEYEPVPIHYLSEDENWDDAEELTGIGFIFDQDMGNIPEVERGIRASKSGKLTYANYQESRLRHYHQTMDKYIAKGPLKP
;
A
#
# COMPACT_ATOMS: atom_id res chain seq x y z
N ASP A 1 -17.18 5.70 -11.09
CA ASP A 1 -17.42 4.25 -11.27
C ASP A 1 -16.58 3.55 -12.35
N ARG A 2 -16.17 4.24 -13.41
CA ARG A 2 -15.30 3.61 -14.43
C ARG A 2 -13.83 3.55 -14.07
N CYS A 3 -13.39 4.32 -13.11
CA CYS A 3 -12.00 4.41 -12.69
C CYS A 3 -11.56 3.26 -11.80
N LEU A 4 -12.39 2.91 -10.84
CA LEU A 4 -12.12 1.88 -9.83
C LEU A 4 -12.21 0.47 -10.41
N SER A 5 -13.14 0.23 -11.35
CA SER A 5 -13.27 -1.07 -12.00
C SER A 5 -12.12 -1.43 -12.95
N ARG A 6 -11.35 -0.44 -13.44
CA ARG A 6 -10.17 -0.67 -14.29
C ARG A 6 -8.89 -0.96 -13.48
N GLY A 7 -8.82 -0.52 -12.21
CA GLY A 7 -7.65 -0.69 -11.36
C GLY A 7 -7.61 -2.00 -10.56
N LEU A 8 -8.70 -2.35 -9.91
CA LEU A 8 -8.73 -3.46 -8.94
C LEU A 8 -8.73 -4.86 -9.58
N GLY A 9 -9.43 -5.06 -10.70
CA GLY A 9 -9.46 -6.36 -11.37
C GLY A 9 -8.11 -6.83 -11.93
N ASP A 10 -7.17 -5.93 -12.15
CA ASP A 10 -5.88 -6.19 -12.77
C ASP A 10 -4.69 -6.22 -11.81
N VAL A 11 -4.85 -5.68 -10.62
CA VAL A 11 -3.83 -5.70 -9.57
C VAL A 11 -3.40 -7.14 -9.27
N TYR A 12 -4.33 -8.06 -9.24
CA TYR A 12 -4.08 -9.47 -8.90
C TYR A 12 -3.16 -10.21 -9.87
N LYS A 13 -3.11 -9.85 -11.13
CA LYS A 13 -2.27 -10.53 -12.13
C LYS A 13 -0.82 -10.00 -12.18
N ARG A 14 -0.55 -8.88 -11.51
CA ARG A 14 0.75 -8.21 -11.49
C ARG A 14 1.36 -8.15 -10.09
N GLN A 15 0.81 -8.92 -9.17
CA GLN A 15 1.33 -9.02 -7.82
C GLN A 15 2.28 -10.21 -7.69
N ARG A 16 3.40 -9.97 -7.05
CA ARG A 16 4.35 -10.98 -6.59
C ARG A 16 4.29 -11.08 -5.08
N TYR A 17 4.27 -12.31 -4.59
CA TYR A 17 4.28 -12.62 -3.16
C TYR A 17 5.53 -13.39 -2.82
N ASP A 18 6.31 -12.89 -1.88
CA ASP A 18 7.50 -13.55 -1.34
C ASP A 18 7.27 -13.86 0.15
N ILE A 19 7.69 -15.03 0.57
CA ILE A 19 7.62 -15.48 1.98
C ILE A 19 9.04 -15.68 2.50
N TYR A 20 9.35 -15.07 3.64
CA TYR A 20 10.66 -15.07 4.27
C TYR A 20 10.57 -15.70 5.67
N GLY A 21 10.83 -16.99 5.76
CA GLY A 21 10.68 -17.73 7.01
C GLY A 21 9.24 -17.67 7.56
N ASP A 22 9.12 -17.69 8.88
CA ASP A 22 7.80 -17.72 9.54
C ASP A 22 7.18 -16.33 9.78
N HIS A 23 8.00 -15.27 9.86
CA HIS A 23 7.55 -14.00 10.43
C HIS A 23 7.42 -12.87 9.42
N MET A 24 7.81 -13.07 8.18
CA MET A 24 7.76 -11.99 7.20
C MET A 24 7.31 -12.49 5.84
N ASN A 25 6.48 -11.70 5.20
CA ASN A 25 6.18 -11.83 3.79
C ASN A 25 6.10 -10.45 3.12
N ARG A 26 6.15 -10.46 1.80
CA ARG A 26 6.13 -9.24 1.00
C ARG A 26 5.16 -9.40 -0.16
N ASN A 27 4.48 -8.31 -0.46
CA ASN A 27 3.73 -8.11 -1.69
C ASN A 27 4.39 -7.02 -2.53
N ILE A 28 4.54 -7.27 -3.81
CA ILE A 28 4.94 -6.26 -4.80
C ILE A 28 3.85 -6.18 -5.85
N ALA A 29 3.28 -4.99 -6.04
CA ALA A 29 2.36 -4.70 -7.13
C ALA A 29 3.01 -3.71 -8.10
N LEU A 30 3.11 -4.11 -9.37
CA LEU A 30 3.76 -3.30 -10.41
C LEU A 30 2.91 -2.08 -10.76
N THR A 31 3.54 -0.92 -10.72
CA THR A 31 2.96 0.35 -11.19
C THR A 31 3.43 0.65 -12.60
N GLY A 32 2.58 1.26 -13.42
CA GLY A 32 2.94 1.68 -14.78
C GLY A 32 3.07 0.54 -15.80
N LYS A 33 2.40 -0.57 -15.56
CA LYS A 33 2.22 -1.64 -16.54
C LYS A 33 0.72 -1.85 -16.78
N PRO A 34 0.24 -1.73 -18.02
CA PRO A 34 -1.17 -1.91 -18.33
C PRO A 34 -1.60 -3.36 -18.08
N SER A 35 -2.88 -3.54 -17.84
CA SER A 35 -3.47 -4.86 -17.78
C SER A 35 -3.27 -5.63 -19.08
N PRO A 36 -2.95 -6.93 -19.01
CA PRO A 36 -2.94 -7.79 -20.21
C PRO A 36 -4.29 -7.84 -20.94
N ASN A 37 -5.37 -7.48 -20.26
CA ASN A 37 -6.71 -7.45 -20.83
C ASN A 37 -7.04 -6.11 -21.54
N LEU A 38 -6.23 -5.08 -21.31
CA LEU A 38 -6.37 -3.80 -22.02
C LEU A 38 -5.54 -3.85 -23.30
N LYS A 39 -6.20 -3.53 -24.41
CA LYS A 39 -5.56 -3.44 -25.73
C LYS A 39 -5.34 -1.98 -26.07
N ASN A 40 -4.21 -1.69 -26.74
CA ASN A 40 -3.92 -0.36 -27.29
C ASN A 40 -3.93 0.76 -26.24
N VAL A 41 -3.26 0.55 -25.12
CA VAL A 41 -3.05 1.60 -24.12
C VAL A 41 -1.81 2.37 -24.52
N GLU A 42 -1.95 3.67 -24.74
CA GLU A 42 -0.84 4.55 -25.08
C GLU A 42 0.07 4.80 -23.86
N GLU A 43 1.37 4.90 -24.09
CA GLU A 43 2.34 5.15 -23.01
C GLU A 43 2.03 6.44 -22.24
N GLN A 44 1.53 7.47 -22.92
CA GLN A 44 1.11 8.71 -22.26
C GLN A 44 -0.07 8.47 -21.30
N GLU A 45 -1.05 7.66 -21.67
CA GLU A 45 -2.18 7.34 -20.80
C GLU A 45 -1.72 6.58 -19.54
N ILE A 46 -0.69 5.73 -19.69
CA ILE A 46 -0.07 5.03 -18.55
C ILE A 46 0.60 6.04 -17.62
N LEU A 47 1.39 6.97 -18.16
CA LEU A 47 2.08 7.99 -17.37
C LEU A 47 1.08 8.89 -16.62
N ASP A 48 0.03 9.32 -17.30
CA ASP A 48 -1.03 10.13 -16.70
C ASP A 48 -1.70 9.39 -15.53
N THR A 49 -1.91 8.09 -15.68
CA THR A 49 -2.48 7.26 -14.60
C THR A 49 -1.55 7.16 -13.39
N ILE A 50 -0.22 7.15 -13.60
CA ILE A 50 0.74 7.08 -12.49
C ILE A 50 0.71 8.36 -11.65
N PHE A 51 0.71 9.52 -12.28
CA PHE A 51 0.85 10.80 -11.58
C PHE A 51 -0.47 11.46 -11.19
N TYR A 52 -1.52 11.24 -11.97
CA TYR A 52 -2.77 11.98 -11.83
C TYR A 52 -3.99 11.09 -11.55
N GLY A 53 -3.76 9.81 -11.34
CA GLY A 53 -4.84 8.84 -11.16
C GLY A 53 -5.47 8.45 -12.50
N SER A 54 -6.77 8.25 -12.55
CA SER A 54 -7.46 7.86 -13.76
C SER A 54 -7.99 9.08 -14.50
N GLY A 55 -7.62 9.24 -15.74
CA GLY A 55 -8.18 10.23 -16.61
C GLY A 55 -7.13 10.98 -17.44
N ARG A 56 -7.60 11.68 -18.48
CA ARG A 56 -6.77 12.64 -19.20
C ARG A 56 -6.73 13.92 -18.36
N VAL A 57 -5.56 14.26 -17.87
CA VAL A 57 -5.36 15.52 -17.18
C VAL A 57 -4.80 16.54 -18.18
N GLU A 58 -5.46 17.65 -18.31
CA GLU A 58 -4.94 18.83 -18.99
C GLU A 58 -4.21 19.69 -17.94
N ALA A 59 -2.92 19.43 -17.75
CA ALA A 59 -2.06 20.26 -16.91
C ALA A 59 -1.02 20.95 -17.78
N GLU A 60 -0.78 22.24 -17.52
CA GLU A 60 0.22 23.02 -18.26
C GLU A 60 1.64 22.44 -18.12
N ASP A 61 1.96 21.84 -16.98
CA ASP A 61 3.26 21.24 -16.68
C ASP A 61 3.25 19.70 -16.77
N LYS A 62 2.46 19.16 -17.67
CA LYS A 62 2.34 17.72 -17.83
C LYS A 62 3.62 17.10 -18.36
N ILE A 63 4.08 16.03 -17.69
CA ILE A 63 5.21 15.23 -18.18
C ILE A 63 4.77 14.48 -19.44
N ILE A 64 5.53 14.63 -20.51
CA ILE A 64 5.27 13.98 -21.80
C ILE A 64 6.21 12.78 -21.97
N VAL A 65 5.65 11.65 -22.39
CA VAL A 65 6.44 10.47 -22.74
C VAL A 65 7.10 10.73 -24.10
N PRO A 66 8.44 10.77 -24.18
CA PRO A 66 9.12 10.90 -25.45
C PRO A 66 8.84 9.70 -26.37
N GLU A 67 8.86 9.94 -27.68
CA GLU A 67 8.64 8.90 -28.69
C GLU A 67 9.60 7.72 -28.49
N GLY A 68 9.07 6.50 -28.45
CA GLY A 68 9.83 5.25 -28.28
C GLY A 68 10.26 4.95 -26.84
N GLN A 69 9.85 5.77 -25.85
CA GLN A 69 10.11 5.47 -24.45
C GLN A 69 8.92 4.81 -23.75
N GLU A 70 9.20 4.06 -22.71
CA GLU A 70 8.18 3.47 -21.84
C GLU A 70 7.79 4.45 -20.72
N ALA A 71 6.49 4.65 -20.50
CA ALA A 71 5.95 5.50 -19.43
C ALA A 71 6.56 5.20 -18.05
N ARG A 72 6.75 3.92 -17.75
CA ARG A 72 7.34 3.48 -16.48
C ARG A 72 8.76 4.02 -16.27
N LYS A 73 9.60 4.05 -17.31
CA LYS A 73 10.95 4.60 -17.22
C LYS A 73 10.95 6.11 -17.03
N VAL A 74 10.08 6.79 -17.78
CA VAL A 74 9.90 8.24 -17.66
C VAL A 74 9.40 8.59 -16.26
N ALA A 75 8.41 7.88 -15.75
CA ALA A 75 7.89 8.08 -14.41
C ALA A 75 8.95 7.85 -13.33
N ALA A 76 9.71 6.75 -13.42
CA ALA A 76 10.76 6.45 -12.44
C ALA A 76 11.85 7.51 -12.41
N GLN A 77 12.23 8.03 -13.59
CA GLN A 77 13.21 9.11 -13.68
C GLN A 77 12.67 10.41 -13.08
N ALA A 78 11.45 10.79 -13.41
CA ALA A 78 10.82 11.98 -12.83
C ALA A 78 10.70 11.87 -11.29
N MET A 79 10.41 10.69 -10.75
CA MET A 79 10.37 10.47 -9.31
C MET A 79 11.76 10.59 -8.65
N ARG A 80 12.84 10.08 -9.30
CA ARG A 80 14.21 10.26 -8.80
C ARG A 80 14.57 11.75 -8.68
N GLU A 81 14.31 12.51 -9.76
CA GLU A 81 14.57 13.95 -9.81
C GLU A 81 13.76 14.71 -8.76
N ALA A 82 12.48 14.37 -8.60
CA ALA A 82 11.63 15.01 -7.61
C ALA A 82 12.10 14.74 -6.17
N PHE A 83 12.51 13.50 -5.86
CA PHE A 83 13.01 13.17 -4.53
C PHE A 83 14.39 13.80 -4.25
N GLU A 84 15.29 13.78 -5.22
CA GLU A 84 16.56 14.46 -5.11
C GLU A 84 16.40 15.97 -4.87
N ALA A 85 15.47 16.60 -5.59
CA ALA A 85 15.14 18.01 -5.38
C ALA A 85 14.54 18.30 -4.00
N ALA A 86 13.76 17.34 -3.45
CA ALA A 86 13.06 17.52 -2.19
C ALA A 86 13.96 17.28 -0.96
N ASP A 87 14.86 16.30 -1.00
CA ASP A 87 15.62 15.89 0.19
C ASP A 87 17.16 15.90 -0.02
N GLY A 88 17.63 16.16 -1.25
CA GLY A 88 19.05 16.27 -1.59
C GLY A 88 19.81 14.95 -1.64
N HIS A 89 19.14 13.81 -1.47
CA HIS A 89 19.77 12.50 -1.62
C HIS A 89 19.88 12.10 -3.10
N ASP A 90 20.90 11.32 -3.43
CA ASP A 90 21.07 10.74 -4.77
C ASP A 90 20.23 9.48 -4.90
N TYR A 91 19.34 9.47 -5.89
CA TYR A 91 18.47 8.34 -6.22
C TYR A 91 18.84 7.67 -7.54
N SER A 92 19.97 8.05 -8.18
CA SER A 92 20.33 7.56 -9.51
C SER A 92 20.57 6.05 -9.57
N ASP A 93 21.00 5.44 -8.47
CA ASP A 93 21.27 4.01 -8.33
C ASP A 93 20.02 3.19 -7.95
N LYS A 94 18.89 3.85 -7.66
CA LYS A 94 17.66 3.16 -7.26
C LYS A 94 16.93 2.60 -8.47
N SER A 95 16.39 1.40 -8.31
CA SER A 95 15.63 0.74 -9.39
C SER A 95 14.27 1.40 -9.64
N ASP A 96 13.73 1.23 -10.84
CA ASP A 96 12.37 1.68 -11.17
C ASP A 96 11.31 1.06 -10.24
N ALA A 97 11.56 -0.15 -9.76
CA ALA A 97 10.67 -0.80 -8.80
C ALA A 97 10.64 -0.08 -7.46
N GLU A 98 11.80 0.36 -6.94
CA GLU A 98 11.88 1.14 -5.71
C GLU A 98 11.26 2.53 -5.86
N MET A 99 11.28 3.08 -7.09
CA MET A 99 10.70 4.40 -7.38
C MET A 99 9.19 4.38 -7.59
N LEU A 100 8.59 3.25 -7.99
CA LEU A 100 7.20 3.24 -8.47
C LEU A 100 6.31 2.19 -7.84
N ASP A 101 6.86 0.98 -7.54
CA ASP A 101 6.01 -0.16 -7.20
C ASP A 101 5.47 -0.06 -5.77
N ALA A 102 4.26 -0.57 -5.60
CA ALA A 102 3.70 -0.78 -4.27
C ALA A 102 4.34 -2.01 -3.65
N ILE A 103 5.27 -1.79 -2.73
CA ILE A 103 5.99 -2.84 -2.01
C ILE A 103 5.52 -2.82 -0.56
N VAL A 104 4.79 -3.86 -0.13
CA VAL A 104 4.27 -3.95 1.22
C VAL A 104 4.84 -5.17 1.91
N TYR A 105 5.47 -4.96 3.05
CA TYR A 105 5.90 -6.03 3.94
C TYR A 105 4.82 -6.30 4.99
N ASN A 106 4.69 -7.54 5.38
CA ASN A 106 3.94 -7.92 6.56
C ASN A 106 4.90 -8.62 7.51
N VAL A 107 5.14 -8.01 8.64
CA VAL A 107 5.97 -8.54 9.72
C VAL A 107 5.05 -9.01 10.83
N PHE A 108 5.04 -10.32 11.05
CA PHE A 108 4.20 -10.94 12.08
C PHE A 108 4.56 -10.40 13.48
N PRO A 109 3.61 -10.11 14.35
CA PRO A 109 2.17 -10.41 14.17
C PRO A 109 1.35 -9.29 13.52
N ASN A 110 1.80 -8.03 13.49
CA ASN A 110 0.87 -6.93 13.30
C ASN A 110 1.49 -5.65 12.69
N PHE A 111 2.62 -5.74 12.03
CA PHE A 111 3.35 -4.58 11.50
C PHE A 111 3.51 -4.70 9.99
N SER A 112 3.06 -3.67 9.25
CA SER A 112 3.08 -3.65 7.79
C SER A 112 3.68 -2.35 7.25
N PRO A 113 5.01 -2.26 7.15
CA PRO A 113 5.67 -1.12 6.53
C PRO A 113 5.62 -1.23 5.01
N TRP A 114 5.46 -0.09 4.35
CA TRP A 114 5.67 0.03 2.93
C TRP A 114 7.17 0.21 2.64
N GLY A 115 7.64 -0.45 1.59
CA GLY A 115 8.98 -0.30 1.06
C GLY A 115 8.98 0.53 -0.21
N GLY A 116 10.19 0.83 -0.70
CA GLY A 116 10.38 1.77 -1.81
C GLY A 116 10.29 3.22 -1.34
N PHE A 117 10.33 4.15 -2.29
CA PHE A 117 10.40 5.57 -1.99
C PHE A 117 9.06 6.31 -2.09
N PRO A 118 8.10 5.92 -2.96
CA PRO A 118 6.86 6.67 -3.13
C PRO A 118 5.92 6.61 -1.93
N ARG A 119 6.06 5.59 -1.10
CA ARG A 119 5.13 5.30 0.00
C ARG A 119 5.91 5.30 1.32
N ASN A 120 5.75 6.34 2.09
CA ASN A 120 6.32 6.51 3.42
C ASN A 120 5.31 6.12 4.51
N LEU A 121 4.59 5.03 4.30
CA LEU A 121 3.43 4.61 5.07
C LEU A 121 3.72 3.33 5.85
N ILE A 122 3.24 3.29 7.07
CA ILE A 122 3.31 2.11 7.94
C ILE A 122 1.92 1.83 8.49
N TYR A 123 1.52 0.56 8.47
CA TYR A 123 0.35 0.09 9.20
C TYR A 123 0.77 -0.70 10.43
N ARG A 124 0.03 -0.51 11.51
CA ARG A 124 0.07 -1.38 12.67
C ARG A 124 -1.35 -1.77 13.06
N PHE A 125 -1.53 -3.06 13.34
CA PHE A 125 -2.83 -3.59 13.77
C PHE A 125 -2.71 -4.07 15.21
N ARG A 126 -3.58 -3.61 16.09
CA ARG A 126 -3.55 -3.97 17.51
C ARG A 126 -4.89 -4.55 17.95
N PRO A 127 -4.88 -5.48 18.91
CA PRO A 127 -6.11 -5.89 19.58
C PRO A 127 -6.79 -4.67 20.24
N ASN A 128 -8.11 -4.64 20.21
CA ASN A 128 -8.89 -3.68 20.97
C ASN A 128 -9.29 -4.29 22.32
N GLY A 129 -8.37 -4.22 23.27
CA GLY A 129 -8.53 -4.89 24.57
C GLY A 129 -8.63 -6.41 24.41
N THR A 130 -9.66 -7.02 24.96
CA THR A 130 -9.94 -8.46 24.88
C THR A 130 -11.06 -8.81 23.89
N ARG A 131 -11.50 -7.84 23.10
CA ARG A 131 -12.56 -8.04 22.11
C ARG A 131 -12.04 -8.86 20.94
N GLU A 132 -12.74 -9.93 20.58
CA GLU A 132 -12.40 -10.81 19.44
C GLU A 132 -12.96 -10.30 18.11
N ASP A 133 -13.90 -9.35 18.15
CA ASP A 133 -14.62 -8.78 17.02
C ASP A 133 -14.17 -7.35 16.67
N SER A 134 -13.07 -6.89 17.24
CA SER A 134 -12.59 -5.53 17.04
C SER A 134 -11.07 -5.45 17.07
N ALA A 135 -10.50 -4.62 16.22
CA ALA A 135 -9.08 -4.30 16.18
C ALA A 135 -8.88 -2.80 15.97
N ILE A 136 -7.73 -2.30 16.37
CA ILE A 136 -7.30 -0.93 16.10
C ILE A 136 -6.29 -0.97 14.95
N MET A 137 -6.59 -0.28 13.87
CA MET A 137 -5.65 -0.03 12.79
C MET A 137 -5.02 1.36 12.98
N GLU A 138 -3.71 1.41 12.88
CA GLU A 138 -2.95 2.65 12.91
C GLU A 138 -2.26 2.85 11.57
N ALA A 139 -2.44 4.01 10.97
CA ALA A 139 -1.72 4.45 9.79
C ALA A 139 -0.72 5.55 10.21
N MET A 140 0.54 5.40 9.84
CA MET A 140 1.61 6.32 10.20
C MET A 140 2.37 6.73 8.95
N PHE A 141 2.55 8.03 8.75
CA PHE A 141 3.44 8.55 7.72
C PHE A 141 4.82 8.82 8.29
N LEU A 142 5.83 8.42 7.53
CA LEU A 142 7.22 8.75 7.82
C LEU A 142 7.64 9.92 6.94
N GLN A 143 8.36 10.86 7.50
CA GLN A 143 8.99 11.93 6.73
C GLN A 143 10.45 11.54 6.44
N ARG A 144 10.94 11.93 5.26
CA ARG A 144 12.34 11.78 4.92
C ARG A 144 13.16 12.89 5.52
N ASN A 145 14.33 12.53 6.00
CA ASN A 145 15.31 13.53 6.42
C ASN A 145 15.99 14.12 5.19
N HIS A 146 16.21 15.43 5.21
CA HIS A 146 17.05 16.08 4.21
C HIS A 146 18.53 15.66 4.41
N LYS A 147 19.28 15.47 3.31
CA LYS A 147 20.71 15.12 3.33
C LYS A 147 21.55 16.15 4.04
N ASP A 148 21.22 17.43 3.84
CA ASP A 148 21.83 18.56 4.52
C ASP A 148 21.05 18.84 5.81
N PRO A 149 21.67 18.66 6.99
CA PRO A 149 21.00 18.88 8.27
C PRO A 149 20.49 20.32 8.46
N ASP A 150 21.16 21.29 7.83
CA ASP A 150 20.78 22.71 7.95
C ASP A 150 19.50 23.05 7.16
N LYS A 151 19.10 22.15 6.26
CA LYS A 151 17.86 22.25 5.49
C LYS A 151 16.76 21.34 6.01
N GLN A 152 17.05 20.57 7.06
CA GLN A 152 16.03 19.74 7.69
C GLN A 152 14.98 20.62 8.34
N GLU A 153 13.75 20.47 7.91
CA GLU A 153 12.61 21.11 8.56
C GLU A 153 12.50 20.61 10.00
N GLU A 154 12.29 21.54 10.93
CA GLU A 154 12.05 21.17 12.32
C GLU A 154 10.71 20.45 12.43
N TYR A 155 10.73 19.31 13.06
CA TYR A 155 9.55 18.48 13.22
C TYR A 155 8.72 18.94 14.40
N GLU A 156 7.51 19.37 14.14
CA GLU A 156 6.49 19.37 15.17
C GLU A 156 5.79 18.00 15.18
N PRO A 157 5.74 17.33 16.34
CA PRO A 157 5.01 16.07 16.45
C PRO A 157 3.54 16.29 16.07
N VAL A 158 3.08 15.60 15.02
CA VAL A 158 1.67 15.61 14.66
C VAL A 158 0.89 14.86 15.73
N PRO A 159 -0.16 15.47 16.30
CA PRO A 159 -1.02 14.79 17.27
C PRO A 159 -1.61 13.52 16.64
N ILE A 160 -1.80 12.49 17.48
CA ILE A 160 -2.51 11.30 17.00
C ILE A 160 -3.98 11.67 16.80
N HIS A 161 -4.44 11.51 15.57
CA HIS A 161 -5.85 11.65 15.25
C HIS A 161 -6.55 10.31 15.55
N TYR A 162 -7.51 10.34 16.47
CA TYR A 162 -8.35 9.19 16.80
C TYR A 162 -9.68 9.37 16.09
N LEU A 163 -9.90 8.58 15.05
CA LEU A 163 -11.20 8.56 14.36
C LEU A 163 -12.28 8.01 15.31
N SER A 164 -13.39 8.72 15.42
CA SER A 164 -14.59 8.24 16.10
C SER A 164 -15.35 7.24 15.22
N GLU A 165 -16.38 6.58 15.77
CA GLU A 165 -17.21 5.62 15.00
C GLU A 165 -18.00 6.29 13.86
N ASP A 166 -18.21 7.60 13.93
CA ASP A 166 -18.96 8.38 12.93
C ASP A 166 -18.07 9.08 11.89
N GLU A 167 -16.75 8.99 12.04
CA GLU A 167 -15.77 9.58 11.11
C GLU A 167 -15.27 8.57 10.10
N ASN A 168 -15.07 9.03 8.87
CA ASN A 168 -14.43 8.27 7.82
C ASN A 168 -12.92 8.53 7.82
N TRP A 169 -12.16 7.63 7.21
CA TRP A 169 -10.72 7.85 7.02
C TRP A 169 -10.43 9.08 6.15
N ASP A 170 -11.32 9.39 5.21
CA ASP A 170 -11.19 10.56 4.32
C ASP A 170 -11.40 11.90 5.05
N ASP A 171 -11.99 11.88 6.25
CA ASP A 171 -12.14 13.06 7.11
C ASP A 171 -10.81 13.43 7.81
N ALA A 172 -9.82 12.53 7.84
CA ALA A 172 -8.50 12.76 8.43
C ALA A 172 -7.57 13.47 7.44
N GLU A 173 -7.38 14.78 7.60
CA GLU A 173 -6.52 15.61 6.72
C GLU A 173 -5.07 15.09 6.67
N GLU A 174 -4.59 14.47 7.75
CA GLU A 174 -3.25 13.88 7.86
C GLU A 174 -3.00 12.77 6.85
N LEU A 175 -4.04 12.13 6.34
CA LEU A 175 -3.95 11.09 5.31
C LEU A 175 -3.73 11.65 3.90
N THR A 176 -3.67 12.98 3.74
CA THR A 176 -3.29 13.65 2.47
C THR A 176 -4.01 13.12 1.22
N GLY A 177 -5.32 12.86 1.35
CA GLY A 177 -6.18 12.45 0.23
C GLY A 177 -6.10 10.96 -0.13
N ILE A 178 -5.50 10.11 0.71
CA ILE A 178 -5.59 8.63 0.54
C ILE A 178 -6.64 8.00 1.46
N GLY A 179 -7.28 8.79 2.33
CA GLY A 179 -8.29 8.32 3.27
C GLY A 179 -9.43 7.57 2.59
N PHE A 180 -9.89 8.04 1.43
CA PHE A 180 -10.93 7.39 0.66
C PHE A 180 -10.60 5.93 0.26
N ILE A 181 -9.30 5.60 0.09
CA ILE A 181 -8.85 4.23 -0.20
C ILE A 181 -9.07 3.35 1.04
N PHE A 182 -8.79 3.90 2.23
CA PHE A 182 -9.04 3.17 3.47
C PHE A 182 -10.53 2.97 3.72
N ASP A 183 -11.36 3.96 3.45
CA ASP A 183 -12.81 3.82 3.55
C ASP A 183 -13.33 2.72 2.63
N GLN A 184 -12.82 2.68 1.40
CA GLN A 184 -13.17 1.64 0.44
C GLN A 184 -12.70 0.24 0.89
N ASP A 185 -11.48 0.13 1.39
CA ASP A 185 -10.89 -1.15 1.77
C ASP A 185 -11.48 -1.67 3.09
N MET A 186 -11.76 -0.78 4.04
CA MET A 186 -12.28 -1.15 5.37
C MET A 186 -13.80 -1.30 5.40
N GLY A 187 -14.51 -0.60 4.53
CA GLY A 187 -15.99 -0.57 4.53
C GLY A 187 -16.65 -1.94 4.34
N ASN A 188 -15.96 -2.91 3.75
CA ASN A 188 -16.50 -4.25 3.57
C ASN A 188 -16.14 -5.25 4.69
N ILE A 189 -15.23 -4.89 5.61
CA ILE A 189 -14.76 -5.81 6.67
C ILE A 189 -15.90 -6.28 7.57
N PRO A 190 -16.82 -5.42 8.05
CA PRO A 190 -17.95 -5.85 8.87
C PRO A 190 -18.87 -6.84 8.13
N GLU A 191 -19.03 -6.66 6.81
CA GLU A 191 -19.85 -7.58 6.00
C GLU A 191 -19.18 -8.95 5.85
N VAL A 192 -17.87 -8.95 5.63
CA VAL A 192 -17.06 -10.19 5.58
C VAL A 192 -17.16 -10.94 6.89
N GLU A 193 -17.06 -10.25 8.03
CA GLU A 193 -17.19 -10.87 9.35
C GLU A 193 -18.58 -11.46 9.55
N ARG A 194 -19.64 -10.75 9.19
CA ARG A 194 -21.02 -11.28 9.24
C ARG A 194 -21.15 -12.53 8.38
N GLY A 195 -20.54 -12.52 7.19
CA GLY A 195 -20.52 -13.68 6.30
C GLY A 195 -19.81 -14.88 6.92
N ILE A 196 -18.68 -14.66 7.59
CA ILE A 196 -17.93 -15.72 8.29
C ILE A 196 -18.79 -16.34 9.42
N ARG A 197 -19.41 -15.49 10.25
CA ARG A 197 -20.26 -15.92 11.37
C ARG A 197 -21.50 -16.69 10.89
N ALA A 198 -22.06 -16.29 9.75
CA ALA A 198 -23.19 -16.97 9.13
C ALA A 198 -22.83 -18.28 8.42
N SER A 199 -21.54 -18.55 8.17
CA SER A 199 -21.09 -19.74 7.46
C SER A 199 -21.32 -20.99 8.27
N LYS A 200 -22.10 -21.93 7.72
CA LYS A 200 -22.36 -23.25 8.35
C LYS A 200 -21.09 -24.06 8.55
N SER A 201 -20.07 -23.87 7.72
CA SER A 201 -18.80 -24.61 7.79
C SER A 201 -17.87 -24.08 8.88
N GLY A 202 -18.02 -22.81 9.28
CA GLY A 202 -17.08 -22.09 10.14
C GLY A 202 -15.66 -22.01 9.56
N LYS A 203 -15.51 -22.19 8.25
CA LYS A 203 -14.23 -22.22 7.55
C LYS A 203 -14.20 -21.25 6.39
N LEU A 204 -13.05 -20.62 6.19
CA LEU A 204 -12.73 -19.83 5.02
C LEU A 204 -11.83 -20.63 4.07
N THR A 205 -12.06 -20.45 2.78
CA THR A 205 -11.20 -21.00 1.73
C THR A 205 -10.39 -19.86 1.13
N TYR A 206 -9.08 -19.94 1.29
CA TYR A 206 -8.16 -18.96 0.71
C TYR A 206 -7.73 -19.38 -0.69
N ALA A 207 -7.65 -18.41 -1.59
CA ALA A 207 -7.10 -18.61 -2.93
C ALA A 207 -5.63 -19.05 -2.87
N ASN A 208 -5.23 -19.91 -3.82
CA ASN A 208 -3.90 -20.55 -3.77
C ASN A 208 -2.74 -19.57 -3.88
N TYR A 209 -2.81 -18.60 -4.76
CA TYR A 209 -1.72 -17.64 -4.99
C TYR A 209 -2.00 -16.30 -4.29
N GLN A 210 -3.13 -15.69 -4.57
CA GLN A 210 -3.45 -14.33 -4.14
C GLN A 210 -3.49 -14.17 -2.62
N GLU A 211 -3.95 -15.21 -1.92
CA GLU A 211 -4.08 -15.22 -0.46
C GLU A 211 -3.02 -16.09 0.23
N SER A 212 -1.90 -16.36 -0.45
CA SER A 212 -0.78 -17.13 0.12
C SER A 212 -0.21 -16.47 1.39
N ARG A 213 -0.21 -15.13 1.45
CA ARG A 213 0.25 -14.37 2.63
C ARG A 213 -0.68 -14.54 3.83
N LEU A 214 -1.99 -14.60 3.61
CA LEU A 214 -2.97 -14.86 4.66
C LEU A 214 -2.79 -16.26 5.24
N ARG A 215 -2.62 -17.27 4.37
CA ARG A 215 -2.31 -18.63 4.84
C ARG A 215 -1.02 -18.69 5.64
N HIS A 216 0.03 -18.04 5.16
CA HIS A 216 1.30 -17.96 5.87
C HIS A 216 1.15 -17.31 7.25
N TYR A 217 0.38 -16.22 7.34
CA TYR A 217 0.06 -15.54 8.59
C TYR A 217 -0.64 -16.50 9.58
N HIS A 218 -1.71 -17.18 9.15
CA HIS A 218 -2.45 -18.11 9.99
C HIS A 218 -1.62 -19.31 10.39
N GLN A 219 -0.83 -19.89 9.50
CA GLN A 219 0.08 -20.97 9.82
C GLN A 219 1.12 -20.58 10.87
N THR A 220 1.61 -19.34 10.80
CA THR A 220 2.53 -18.82 11.82
C THR A 220 1.81 -18.64 13.15
N MET A 221 0.60 -18.08 13.14
CA MET A 221 -0.21 -17.92 14.34
C MET A 221 -0.51 -19.27 15.02
N ASP A 222 -0.87 -20.29 14.24
CA ASP A 222 -1.12 -21.64 14.75
C ASP A 222 0.12 -22.21 15.46
N LYS A 223 1.33 -21.96 14.93
CA LYS A 223 2.58 -22.37 15.59
C LYS A 223 2.76 -21.70 16.96
N TYR A 224 2.36 -20.45 17.11
CA TYR A 224 2.42 -19.73 18.39
C TYR A 224 1.36 -20.24 19.37
N ILE A 225 0.14 -20.44 18.91
CA ILE A 225 -0.95 -20.99 19.71
C ILE A 225 -0.57 -22.38 20.24
N ALA A 226 0.02 -23.22 19.38
CA ALA A 226 0.45 -24.58 19.77
C ALA A 226 1.56 -24.59 20.82
N LYS A 227 2.39 -23.55 20.91
CA LYS A 227 3.42 -23.42 21.96
C LYS A 227 2.84 -23.03 23.32
N GLY A 228 1.60 -22.58 23.37
CA GLY A 228 0.96 -22.08 24.57
C GLY A 228 1.49 -20.71 25.02
N PRO A 229 1.00 -20.20 26.16
CA PRO A 229 1.41 -18.91 26.67
C PRO A 229 2.91 -18.90 26.98
N LEU A 230 3.54 -17.75 26.75
CA LEU A 230 4.92 -17.53 27.16
C LEU A 230 4.99 -17.69 28.68
N LYS A 231 5.92 -18.54 29.13
CA LYS A 231 6.19 -18.59 30.58
C LYS A 231 6.83 -17.27 30.99
N PRO A 232 6.38 -16.67 32.10
CA PRO A 232 6.92 -15.43 32.61
C PRO A 232 8.41 -15.53 32.92
#